data_abcda3725f0b20cd4142b977c046bf1c
#
_entry.id   abcda3725f0b20cd4142b977c046bf1c
#
_cell.length_a   1.000
_cell.length_b   1.000
_cell.length_c   1.000
_cell.angle_alpha   90.00
_cell.angle_beta   90.00
_cell.angle_gamma   90.00
#
_symmetry.space_group_name_H-M   'P 1'
#
loop_
_entity.id
_entity.type
_entity.pdbx_description
1 polymer ?
#
loop_
_entity_poly.entity_id
_entity_poly.type
_entity_poly.pdbx_seq_one_letter_code
_entity_poly.pdbx_strand_id
1 'polypeptide(L)'
;METGIVSETKYQRTRNAQAKTWIFATSNDTSNLIPALRSRFFTMKLEPYTYQQFCEITQRLLVLNGIDTDIAKATADAVWYKIRSGNIRDCIRIARMAKSIEDVNFVVNTHIKYVKLAR
;
A
#
# COMPACT_ATOMS: atom_id res chain seq x y z
N MET A 1 1.13 -3.86 9.03
CA MET A 1 2.03 -4.16 8.48
C MET A 1 2.37 -5.41 8.51
N GLU A 2 2.93 -5.95 7.92
CA GLU A 2 3.18 -7.07 7.98
C GLU A 2 4.34 -7.52 7.81
N THR A 3 4.74 -8.42 8.17
CA THR A 3 5.88 -8.85 8.02
C THR A 3 5.80 -10.11 7.63
N GLY A 4 6.12 -10.47 6.73
CA GLY A 4 6.07 -11.71 6.31
C GLY A 4 7.11 -12.57 6.59
N ILE A 5 7.78 -12.55 7.51
CA ILE A 5 8.82 -13.33 7.71
C ILE A 5 8.58 -14.59 8.14
N VAL A 6 9.23 -15.54 7.82
CA VAL A 6 9.04 -16.70 8.14
C VAL A 6 10.00 -17.42 8.56
N SER A 7 9.93 -18.21 9.16
CA SER A 7 10.82 -18.86 9.73
C SER A 7 11.18 -19.98 9.17
N GLU A 8 11.45 -20.06 8.15
CA GLU A 8 11.77 -21.14 7.58
C GLU A 8 12.98 -21.75 7.95
N THR A 9 13.84 -21.12 8.58
CA THR A 9 15.08 -21.73 8.99
C THR A 9 14.90 -23.04 9.68
N LYS A 10 13.75 -23.24 10.24
CA LYS A 10 13.57 -24.48 10.89
C LYS A 10 13.58 -25.59 9.93
N TYR A 11 13.19 -25.38 8.73
CA TYR A 11 13.08 -26.47 7.86
C TYR A 11 14.37 -26.76 7.21
N GLN A 12 15.22 -25.80 7.17
CA GLN A 12 16.40 -26.08 6.52
C GLN A 12 17.21 -27.03 7.20
N ARG A 13 17.10 -27.18 8.48
CA ARG A 13 17.95 -28.03 9.10
C ARG A 13 17.53 -29.36 8.83
N THR A 14 16.44 -29.61 8.35
CA THR A 14 16.13 -30.94 8.25
C THR A 14 16.57 -31.43 6.98
N ARG A 15 16.85 -30.89 6.13
CA ARG A 15 17.22 -31.38 5.10
C ARG A 15 17.65 -31.03 4.03
N ASN A 16 17.80 -31.16 3.47
CA ASN A 16 18.20 -31.34 2.40
C ASN A 16 18.16 -30.36 1.66
N ALA A 17 18.42 -29.60 2.01
CA ALA A 17 18.76 -28.71 1.43
C ALA A 17 18.78 -28.57 0.00
N GLN A 18 18.42 -29.37 -0.62
CA GLN A 18 18.54 -29.27 -1.95
C GLN A 18 17.45 -28.44 -2.51
N ALA A 19 16.45 -28.06 -1.80
CA ALA A 19 15.35 -27.32 -2.32
C ALA A 19 15.77 -25.90 -2.59
N LYS A 20 15.58 -25.43 -3.78
CA LYS A 20 15.87 -24.04 -4.10
C LYS A 20 14.64 -23.24 -3.82
N THR A 21 14.63 -22.54 -2.74
CA THR A 21 13.46 -21.77 -2.32
C THR A 21 13.81 -20.29 -2.26
N TRP A 22 12.91 -19.47 -2.75
CA TRP A 22 13.06 -18.03 -2.66
C TRP A 22 12.12 -17.56 -1.57
N ILE A 23 12.62 -16.77 -0.65
CA ILE A 23 11.83 -16.25 0.45
C ILE A 23 11.77 -14.74 0.35
N PHE A 24 10.58 -14.19 0.35
CA PHE A 24 10.37 -12.75 0.31
C PHE A 24 9.67 -12.31 1.59
N ALA A 25 10.10 -11.19 2.11
CA ALA A 25 9.52 -10.66 3.33
C ALA A 25 9.39 -9.14 3.22
N THR A 26 8.36 -8.58 3.83
CA THR A 26 8.18 -7.14 3.87
C THR A 26 8.01 -6.70 5.31
N SER A 27 8.47 -5.50 5.61
CA SER A 27 8.36 -4.93 6.94
C SER A 27 8.40 -3.42 6.86
N ASN A 28 7.71 -2.75 7.75
CA ASN A 28 7.77 -1.29 7.84
C ASN A 28 9.04 -0.85 8.57
N ASP A 29 9.62 -1.69 9.38
CA ASP A 29 10.77 -1.33 10.16
C ASP A 29 11.65 -2.55 10.34
N THR A 30 12.92 -2.42 10.05
CA THR A 30 13.86 -3.51 10.20
C THR A 30 14.67 -3.42 11.50
N SER A 31 14.45 -2.38 12.30
CA SER A 31 15.25 -2.20 13.50
C SER A 31 15.08 -3.32 14.52
N ASN A 32 13.95 -4.00 14.50
CA ASN A 32 13.69 -5.08 15.42
C ASN A 32 14.16 -6.44 14.91
N LEU A 33 14.71 -6.50 13.71
CA LEU A 33 15.19 -7.76 13.19
C LEU A 33 16.59 -8.01 13.75
N ILE A 34 16.82 -9.24 14.14
CA ILE A 34 18.14 -9.59 14.64
C ILE A 34 19.15 -9.46 13.51
N PRO A 35 20.37 -9.02 13.82
CA PRO A 35 21.38 -8.80 12.78
C PRO A 35 21.67 -10.03 11.92
N ALA A 36 21.61 -11.21 12.49
CA ALA A 36 21.86 -12.43 11.74
C ALA A 36 20.84 -12.63 10.63
N LEU A 37 19.58 -12.27 10.86
CA LEU A 37 18.57 -12.36 9.83
C LEU A 37 18.76 -11.26 8.80
N ARG A 38 19.07 -10.06 9.22
CA ARG A 38 19.29 -8.99 8.29
C ARG A 38 20.39 -9.29 7.32
N SER A 39 21.47 -9.89 7.76
CA SER A 39 22.60 -10.16 6.90
C SER A 39 22.31 -11.21 5.85
N ARG A 40 21.25 -12.00 6.03
CA ARG A 40 20.90 -13.05 5.08
C ARG A 40 19.93 -12.62 4.02
N PHE A 41 19.33 -11.42 4.15
CA PHE A 41 18.42 -10.92 3.16
C PHE A 41 19.07 -9.84 2.32
N PHE A 42 18.72 -9.81 1.06
CA PHE A 42 19.06 -8.67 0.23
C PHE A 42 17.97 -7.63 0.52
N THR A 43 18.33 -6.58 1.20
CA THR A 43 17.38 -5.60 1.67
C THR A 43 17.21 -4.46 0.67
N MET A 44 15.97 -4.18 0.32
CA MET A 44 15.64 -3.04 -0.52
C MET A 44 14.71 -2.13 0.23
N LYS A 45 15.01 -0.84 0.22
CA LYS A 45 14.15 0.15 0.85
C LYS A 45 13.26 0.75 -0.21
N LEU A 46 11.97 0.72 0.01
CA LEU A 46 11.03 1.34 -0.91
C LEU A 46 10.67 2.71 -0.40
N GLU A 47 10.85 3.69 -1.25
CA GLU A 47 10.51 5.07 -0.88
C GLU A 47 9.03 5.34 -1.12
N PRO A 48 8.44 6.30 -0.40
CA PRO A 48 7.06 6.68 -0.64
C PRO A 48 6.89 7.18 -2.08
N TYR A 49 5.69 7.05 -2.61
CA TYR A 49 5.41 7.53 -3.95
C TYR A 49 5.48 9.05 -4.03
N THR A 50 5.95 9.56 -5.16
CA THR A 50 5.77 10.97 -5.48
C THR A 50 4.32 11.17 -5.92
N TYR A 51 3.88 12.42 -5.99
CA TYR A 51 2.52 12.73 -6.45
C TYR A 51 2.24 12.13 -7.85
N GLN A 52 3.19 12.30 -8.75
CA GLN A 52 3.02 11.79 -10.11
C GLN A 52 2.89 10.28 -10.14
N GLN A 53 3.76 9.58 -9.41
CA GLN A 53 3.70 8.14 -9.32
C GLN A 53 2.39 7.67 -8.68
N PHE A 54 1.97 8.35 -7.63
CA PHE A 54 0.74 8.02 -6.93
C PHE A 54 -0.47 8.16 -7.86
N CYS A 55 -0.57 9.27 -8.58
CA CYS A 55 -1.67 9.48 -9.50
C CYS A 55 -1.68 8.46 -10.63
N GLU A 56 -0.51 8.18 -11.18
CA GLU A 56 -0.40 7.25 -12.30
C GLU A 56 -0.82 5.84 -11.88
N ILE A 57 -0.31 5.36 -10.76
CA ILE A 57 -0.62 4.02 -10.28
C ILE A 57 -2.10 3.93 -9.89
N THR A 58 -2.62 4.94 -9.21
CA THR A 58 -4.01 4.97 -8.80
C THR A 58 -4.95 4.93 -10.01
N GLN A 59 -4.67 5.75 -11.00
CA GLN A 59 -5.50 5.77 -12.20
C GLN A 59 -5.48 4.42 -12.91
N ARG A 60 -4.33 3.82 -13.06
CA ARG A 60 -4.24 2.51 -13.70
C ARG A 60 -5.04 1.45 -12.94
N LEU A 61 -4.89 1.41 -11.64
CA LEU A 61 -5.58 0.42 -10.84
C LEU A 61 -7.09 0.61 -10.85
N LEU A 62 -7.55 1.85 -10.75
CA LEU A 62 -8.98 2.12 -10.74
C LEU A 62 -9.61 1.85 -12.10
N VAL A 63 -8.95 2.21 -13.18
CA VAL A 63 -9.46 1.92 -14.52
C VAL A 63 -9.52 0.41 -14.76
N LEU A 64 -8.54 -0.34 -14.30
CA LEU A 64 -8.58 -1.80 -14.40
C LEU A 64 -9.74 -2.40 -13.61
N ASN A 65 -10.21 -1.71 -12.59
CA ASN A 65 -11.36 -2.16 -11.81
C ASN A 65 -12.69 -1.58 -12.32
N GLY A 66 -12.69 -1.01 -13.51
CA GLY A 66 -13.93 -0.53 -14.12
C GLY A 66 -14.35 0.87 -13.71
N ILE A 67 -13.48 1.65 -13.09
CA ILE A 67 -13.79 3.00 -12.68
C ILE A 67 -13.45 3.96 -13.80
N ASP A 68 -14.30 4.96 -14.05
CA ASP A 68 -14.04 5.93 -15.08
C ASP A 68 -12.78 6.71 -14.81
N THR A 69 -12.09 7.09 -15.86
CA THR A 69 -10.82 7.82 -15.74
C THR A 69 -10.99 9.14 -14.98
N ASP A 70 -12.08 9.85 -15.21
CA ASP A 70 -12.31 11.13 -14.53
C ASP A 70 -12.49 10.95 -13.03
N ILE A 71 -13.21 9.92 -12.63
CA ILE A 71 -13.41 9.59 -11.23
C ILE A 71 -12.08 9.14 -10.62
N ALA A 72 -11.30 8.35 -11.35
CA ALA A 72 -10.01 7.88 -10.89
C ALA A 72 -9.06 9.05 -10.62
N LYS A 73 -9.03 10.01 -11.53
CA LYS A 73 -8.17 11.17 -11.39
C LYS A 73 -8.62 12.05 -10.21
N ALA A 74 -9.92 12.29 -10.11
CA ALA A 74 -10.46 13.09 -9.01
C ALA A 74 -10.19 12.43 -7.66
N THR A 75 -10.29 11.11 -7.59
CA THR A 75 -10.00 10.36 -6.37
C THR A 75 -8.54 10.48 -5.98
N ALA A 76 -7.63 10.32 -6.93
CA ALA A 76 -6.20 10.43 -6.65
C ALA A 76 -5.85 11.82 -6.12
N ASP A 77 -6.36 12.86 -6.76
CA ASP A 77 -6.09 14.23 -6.35
C ASP A 77 -6.68 14.53 -4.96
N ALA A 78 -7.90 14.09 -4.72
CA ALA A 78 -8.54 14.33 -3.44
C ALA A 78 -7.84 13.61 -2.28
N VAL A 79 -7.41 12.38 -2.51
CA VAL A 79 -6.70 11.64 -1.48
C VAL A 79 -5.34 12.28 -1.20
N TRP A 80 -4.63 12.66 -2.22
CA TRP A 80 -3.31 13.25 -2.04
C TRP A 80 -3.37 14.61 -1.36
N TYR A 81 -4.23 15.50 -1.85
CA TYR A 81 -4.25 16.87 -1.36
C TYR A 81 -5.15 17.11 -0.16
N LYS A 82 -6.29 16.48 -0.10
CA LYS A 82 -7.25 16.74 0.97
C LYS A 82 -7.07 15.79 2.15
N ILE A 83 -6.90 14.52 1.90
CA ILE A 83 -6.67 13.56 2.97
C ILE A 83 -5.21 13.55 3.36
N ARG A 84 -4.34 13.93 2.44
CA ARG A 84 -2.89 13.92 2.61
C ARG A 84 -2.37 12.52 2.87
N SER A 85 -2.89 11.57 2.13
CA SER A 85 -2.48 10.18 2.22
C SER A 85 -1.77 9.78 0.93
N GLY A 86 -0.67 9.09 1.05
CA GLY A 86 -0.03 8.45 -0.08
C GLY A 86 -0.40 6.99 -0.21
N ASN A 87 -1.50 6.57 0.42
CA ASN A 87 -1.90 5.19 0.42
C ASN A 87 -2.95 4.92 -0.66
N ILE A 88 -2.61 4.08 -1.60
CA ILE A 88 -3.50 3.75 -2.71
C ILE A 88 -4.76 3.03 -2.23
N ARG A 89 -4.71 2.35 -1.10
CA ARG A 89 -5.90 1.68 -0.55
C ARG A 89 -7.00 2.67 -0.22
N ASP A 90 -6.64 3.88 0.19
CA ASP A 90 -7.63 4.92 0.46
C ASP A 90 -8.35 5.33 -0.82
N CYS A 91 -7.61 5.40 -1.92
CA CYS A 91 -8.19 5.69 -3.22
C CYS A 91 -9.19 4.61 -3.64
N ILE A 92 -8.82 3.36 -3.46
CA ILE A 92 -9.69 2.24 -3.83
C ILE A 92 -10.97 2.27 -3.00
N ARG A 93 -10.88 2.53 -1.71
CA ARG A 93 -12.05 2.60 -0.84
C ARG A 93 -13.00 3.71 -1.27
N ILE A 94 -12.46 4.87 -1.56
CA ILE A 94 -13.27 6.02 -1.96
C ILE A 94 -13.91 5.79 -3.32
N ALA A 95 -13.14 5.31 -4.27
CA ALA A 95 -13.63 5.09 -5.62
C ALA A 95 -14.76 4.05 -5.68
N ARG A 96 -14.70 3.06 -4.80
CA ARG A 96 -15.75 2.04 -4.75
C ARG A 96 -17.10 2.60 -4.27
N MET A 97 -17.07 3.68 -3.51
CA MET A 97 -18.28 4.29 -3.00
C MET A 97 -18.80 5.40 -3.90
N ALA A 98 -18.01 5.84 -4.88
CA ALA A 98 -18.35 6.99 -5.69
C ALA A 98 -18.81 6.56 -7.08
N LYS A 99 -19.86 7.20 -7.56
CA LYS A 99 -20.34 6.99 -8.93
C LYS A 99 -20.12 8.24 -9.78
N SER A 100 -19.74 9.34 -9.16
CA SER A 100 -19.48 10.59 -9.87
C SER A 100 -18.39 11.36 -9.13
N ILE A 101 -17.90 12.44 -9.76
CA ILE A 101 -16.91 13.29 -9.12
C ILE A 101 -17.49 13.96 -7.88
N GLU A 102 -18.77 14.28 -7.89
CA GLU A 102 -19.44 14.87 -6.74
C GLU A 102 -19.45 13.90 -5.57
N ASP A 103 -19.66 12.62 -5.85
CA ASP A 103 -19.61 11.59 -4.81
C ASP A 103 -18.21 11.48 -4.21
N VAL A 104 -17.19 11.61 -5.01
CA VAL A 104 -15.82 11.60 -4.53
C VAL A 104 -15.62 12.73 -3.51
N ASN A 105 -16.06 13.92 -3.88
CA ASN A 105 -15.91 15.07 -2.99
C ASN A 105 -16.71 14.90 -1.69
N PHE A 106 -17.91 14.35 -1.79
CA PHE A 106 -18.73 14.09 -0.62
C PHE A 106 -18.09 13.08 0.31
N VAL A 107 -17.60 11.96 -0.24
CA VAL A 107 -16.98 10.92 0.56
C VAL A 107 -15.69 11.43 1.22
N VAL A 108 -14.88 12.17 0.48
CA VAL A 108 -13.64 12.72 1.02
C VAL A 108 -13.92 13.72 2.13
N ASN A 109 -14.86 14.62 1.92
CA ASN A 109 -15.19 15.61 2.94
C ASN A 109 -15.76 14.96 4.20
N THR A 110 -16.57 13.92 4.02
CA THR A 110 -17.12 13.16 5.14
C THR A 110 -16.00 12.44 5.91
N HIS A 111 -15.09 11.82 5.19
CA HIS A 111 -13.95 11.15 5.80
C HIS A 111 -13.13 12.12 6.66
N ILE A 112 -12.81 13.28 6.11
CA ILE A 112 -12.04 14.29 6.82
C ILE A 112 -12.76 14.74 8.09
N LYS A 113 -14.06 14.95 7.99
CA LYS A 113 -14.85 15.39 9.12
C LYS A 113 -14.80 14.36 10.26
N TYR A 114 -15.01 13.10 9.93
CA TYR A 114 -15.07 12.08 10.96
C TYR A 114 -13.69 11.73 11.53
N VAL A 115 -12.66 11.79 10.71
CA VAL A 115 -11.30 11.59 11.22
C VAL A 115 -10.92 12.67 12.22
N LYS A 116 -11.31 13.92 11.94
CA LYS A 116 -11.04 15.00 12.88
C LYS A 116 -11.81 14.83 14.18
N LEU A 117 -13.02 14.31 14.11
CA LEU A 117 -13.82 14.10 15.32
C LEU A 117 -13.30 12.94 16.16
N ALA A 118 -12.65 11.96 15.52
CA ALA A 118 -12.14 10.80 16.22
C ALA A 118 -10.82 11.08 16.93
N ARG A 119 -10.18 12.19 16.63
CA ARG A 119 -8.97 12.59 17.28
C ARG A 119 -9.27 13.67 18.29
#